data_29c7eccd25c85296c7039296ecc46e60
#
_entry.id   29c7eccd25c85296c7039296ecc46e60
#
_cell.length_a   1.000
_cell.length_b   1.000
_cell.length_c   1.000
_cell.angle_alpha   90.00
_cell.angle_beta   90.00
_cell.angle_gamma   90.00
#
_symmetry.space_group_name_H-M   'P 1'
#
loop_
_entity.id
_entity.type
_entity.pdbx_description
1 polymer ?
#
loop_
_entity_poly.entity_id
_entity_poly.type
_entity_poly.pdbx_seq_one_letter_code
_entity_poly.pdbx_strand_id
1 'polypeptide(L)'
;MQAKERVKELNDLFLRKTFTVTFAHVSSYFKDVWDEAGYGERTFNRDIRELKEKLKERYPSLEDAHGERIKYSRASQQYRYIRDDISAFPSFSEKELNQIASIIEFNKHLFTEGAGNGIVNKLRAISLENNLAQFHEVLPWSAIQLIKEGERSGAEQLKTLLACIYAKKLIAITHKGLEAEGPASVKRGLPLMIKEYNNGWYTGWYLLFYRVEEMTGVIRPRLEDCWIYALDRIESIQELGTAKLRIPAGFNPAEFFKDVLGIFRNTHGSAPVQKVQLSLKISPEATWLGQYIQKYPIHESQKMEGMAVSLHMEINQELEGFLMRFANEIQVVEPLALRGKMRNRLQKAADNYL
;
A
#
# COMPACT_ATOMS: atom_id res chain seq x y z
N MET A 1 -23.16 24.15 -25.61
CA MET A 1 -22.73 23.26 -24.46
C MET A 1 -23.92 23.06 -23.53
N GLN A 2 -24.08 21.83 -22.99
CA GLN A 2 -25.14 21.56 -22.00
C GLN A 2 -24.81 22.23 -20.65
N ALA A 3 -25.84 22.62 -19.87
CA ALA A 3 -25.64 23.30 -18.60
C ALA A 3 -24.74 22.54 -17.62
N LYS A 4 -24.91 21.20 -17.55
CA LYS A 4 -24.10 20.33 -16.69
C LYS A 4 -22.62 20.31 -17.04
N GLU A 5 -22.31 20.28 -18.34
CA GLU A 5 -20.90 20.30 -18.82
C GLU A 5 -20.26 21.66 -18.55
N ARG A 6 -21.00 22.72 -18.72
CA ARG A 6 -20.54 24.09 -18.46
C ARG A 6 -20.21 24.32 -16.98
N VAL A 7 -21.07 23.84 -16.08
CA VAL A 7 -20.80 23.93 -14.63
C VAL A 7 -19.59 23.08 -14.21
N LYS A 8 -19.38 21.92 -14.86
CA LYS A 8 -18.20 21.10 -14.65
C LYS A 8 -16.94 21.82 -15.12
N GLU A 9 -16.96 22.39 -16.31
CA GLU A 9 -15.82 23.15 -16.85
C GLU A 9 -15.51 24.37 -15.97
N LEU A 10 -16.53 25.08 -15.48
CA LEU A 10 -16.34 26.18 -14.55
C LEU A 10 -15.67 25.70 -13.23
N ASN A 11 -16.06 24.54 -12.70
CA ASN A 11 -15.37 23.94 -11.55
C ASN A 11 -13.89 23.68 -11.85
N ASP A 12 -13.58 23.17 -13.05
CA ASP A 12 -12.21 22.87 -13.44
C ASP A 12 -11.36 24.15 -13.56
N LEU A 13 -11.98 25.26 -13.99
CA LEU A 13 -11.33 26.57 -13.98
C LEU A 13 -11.01 27.07 -12.55
N PHE A 14 -11.87 26.77 -11.55
CA PHE A 14 -11.57 27.06 -10.14
C PHE A 14 -10.38 26.29 -9.60
N LEU A 15 -10.13 25.08 -10.12
CA LEU A 15 -9.04 24.22 -9.69
C LEU A 15 -7.70 24.57 -10.33
N ARG A 16 -7.70 25.34 -11.46
CA ARG A 16 -6.47 25.76 -12.15
C ARG A 16 -5.82 26.93 -11.42
N LYS A 17 -4.66 26.72 -10.82
CA LYS A 17 -3.90 27.76 -10.07
C LYS A 17 -3.53 28.96 -10.92
N THR A 18 -3.37 28.76 -12.22
CA THR A 18 -2.98 29.83 -13.19
C THR A 18 -4.17 30.61 -13.73
N PHE A 19 -5.40 30.18 -13.44
CA PHE A 19 -6.60 30.81 -13.95
C PHE A 19 -7.28 31.67 -12.88
N THR A 20 -7.51 32.94 -13.21
CA THR A 20 -8.23 33.87 -12.33
C THR A 20 -9.72 33.82 -12.66
N VAL A 21 -10.54 33.26 -11.79
CA VAL A 21 -11.98 33.13 -12.00
C VAL A 21 -12.68 34.47 -11.77
N THR A 22 -12.86 35.22 -12.85
CA THR A 22 -13.72 36.41 -12.94
C THR A 22 -14.75 36.19 -14.05
N PHE A 23 -15.86 36.91 -14.04
CA PHE A 23 -16.81 36.83 -15.13
C PHE A 23 -16.16 37.09 -16.51
N ALA A 24 -15.32 38.13 -16.59
CA ALA A 24 -14.64 38.51 -17.85
C ALA A 24 -13.75 37.36 -18.38
N HIS A 25 -12.90 36.80 -17.53
CA HIS A 25 -12.00 35.69 -17.92
C HIS A 25 -12.75 34.43 -18.29
N VAL A 26 -13.79 34.07 -17.54
CA VAL A 26 -14.60 32.88 -17.79
C VAL A 26 -15.41 33.06 -19.10
N SER A 27 -15.99 34.24 -19.32
CA SER A 27 -16.73 34.54 -20.57
C SER A 27 -15.83 34.47 -21.80
N SER A 28 -14.61 35.04 -21.71
CA SER A 28 -13.62 34.91 -22.80
C SER A 28 -13.22 33.44 -23.02
N TYR A 29 -12.94 32.68 -21.97
CA TYR A 29 -12.58 31.27 -22.06
C TYR A 29 -13.68 30.44 -22.74
N PHE A 30 -14.96 30.62 -22.36
CA PHE A 30 -16.06 29.87 -22.96
C PHE A 30 -16.28 30.27 -24.43
N LYS A 31 -16.04 31.51 -24.77
CA LYS A 31 -16.11 32.00 -26.19
C LYS A 31 -14.97 31.37 -27.01
N ASP A 32 -13.74 31.39 -26.47
CA ASP A 32 -12.54 31.01 -27.24
C ASP A 32 -12.41 29.48 -27.38
N VAL A 33 -12.75 28.72 -26.31
CA VAL A 33 -12.57 27.27 -26.26
C VAL A 33 -13.81 26.50 -26.71
N TRP A 34 -15.00 27.01 -26.39
CA TRP A 34 -16.26 26.29 -26.63
C TRP A 34 -17.19 26.96 -27.66
N ASP A 35 -16.75 28.03 -28.30
CA ASP A 35 -17.54 28.83 -29.24
C ASP A 35 -18.92 29.26 -28.69
N GLU A 36 -18.98 29.47 -27.35
CA GLU A 36 -20.20 29.91 -26.66
C GLU A 36 -20.26 31.45 -26.56
N ALA A 37 -20.55 32.13 -27.65
CA ALA A 37 -20.66 33.61 -27.70
C ALA A 37 -21.76 34.17 -26.77
N GLY A 38 -22.69 33.35 -26.30
CA GLY A 38 -23.83 33.76 -25.49
C GLY A 38 -23.61 33.61 -23.95
N TYR A 39 -22.39 33.32 -23.46
CA TYR A 39 -22.13 33.16 -22.04
C TYR A 39 -22.11 34.52 -21.33
N GLY A 40 -23.30 34.92 -20.88
CA GLY A 40 -23.49 36.21 -20.18
C GLY A 40 -23.43 36.09 -18.67
N GLU A 41 -23.36 37.26 -17.99
CA GLU A 41 -23.24 37.37 -16.52
C GLU A 41 -24.37 36.64 -15.76
N ARG A 42 -25.61 36.69 -16.30
CA ARG A 42 -26.75 35.95 -15.73
C ARG A 42 -26.51 34.42 -15.70
N THR A 43 -25.91 33.89 -16.77
CA THR A 43 -25.57 32.48 -16.88
C THR A 43 -24.44 32.13 -15.92
N PHE A 44 -23.39 32.94 -15.88
CA PHE A 44 -22.29 32.81 -14.95
C PHE A 44 -22.74 32.78 -13.47
N ASN A 45 -23.59 33.71 -13.07
CA ASN A 45 -24.13 33.76 -11.72
C ASN A 45 -25.00 32.55 -11.37
N ARG A 46 -25.72 31.98 -12.34
CA ARG A 46 -26.48 30.75 -12.16
C ARG A 46 -25.52 29.56 -11.97
N ASP A 47 -24.49 29.45 -12.80
CA ASP A 47 -23.49 28.36 -12.71
C ASP A 47 -22.68 28.42 -11.40
N ILE A 48 -22.32 29.62 -10.92
CA ILE A 48 -21.74 29.82 -9.59
C ILE A 48 -22.70 29.33 -8.47
N ARG A 49 -23.98 29.62 -8.60
CA ARG A 49 -24.97 29.14 -7.60
C ARG A 49 -25.06 27.62 -7.59
N GLU A 50 -25.07 26.98 -8.75
CA GLU A 50 -25.08 25.53 -8.87
C GLU A 50 -23.81 24.91 -8.27
N LEU A 51 -22.63 25.52 -8.47
CA LEU A 51 -21.39 25.09 -7.82
C LEU A 51 -21.49 25.20 -6.29
N LYS A 52 -22.05 26.27 -5.76
CA LYS A 52 -22.26 26.45 -4.32
C LYS A 52 -23.15 25.35 -3.71
N GLU A 53 -24.26 25.01 -4.39
CA GLU A 53 -25.15 23.94 -3.94
C GLU A 53 -24.44 22.57 -3.95
N LYS A 54 -23.74 22.23 -5.02
CA LYS A 54 -22.97 20.98 -5.10
C LYS A 54 -21.88 20.89 -4.04
N LEU A 55 -21.18 21.99 -3.77
CA LEU A 55 -20.19 22.05 -2.69
C LEU A 55 -20.84 21.89 -1.31
N LYS A 56 -22.04 22.43 -1.11
CA LYS A 56 -22.79 22.28 0.14
C LYS A 56 -23.20 20.83 0.38
N GLU A 57 -23.69 20.15 -0.66
CA GLU A 57 -24.03 18.73 -0.59
C GLU A 57 -22.80 17.86 -0.29
N ARG A 58 -21.68 18.15 -0.95
CA ARG A 58 -20.46 17.33 -0.85
C ARG A 58 -19.65 17.59 0.43
N TYR A 59 -19.64 18.81 0.90
CA TYR A 59 -18.89 19.24 2.08
C TYR A 59 -19.80 19.96 3.09
N PRO A 60 -20.75 19.26 3.73
CA PRO A 60 -21.77 19.90 4.56
C PRO A 60 -21.20 20.65 5.78
N SER A 61 -20.08 20.16 6.32
CA SER A 61 -19.40 20.75 7.51
C SER A 61 -18.30 21.75 7.15
N LEU A 62 -18.04 21.99 5.86
CA LEU A 62 -16.99 22.91 5.42
C LEU A 62 -17.62 24.23 5.00
N GLU A 63 -17.40 25.28 5.76
CA GLU A 63 -17.82 26.64 5.47
C GLU A 63 -16.86 27.65 6.09
N ASP A 64 -16.83 28.86 5.54
CA ASP A 64 -16.11 29.97 6.17
C ASP A 64 -16.97 30.64 7.27
N ALA A 65 -16.47 31.73 7.86
CA ALA A 65 -17.17 32.49 8.91
C ALA A 65 -18.55 33.06 8.46
N HIS A 66 -18.83 33.03 7.17
CA HIS A 66 -20.08 33.53 6.56
C HIS A 66 -20.94 32.40 5.96
N GLY A 67 -20.63 31.13 6.23
CA GLY A 67 -21.36 29.98 5.67
C GLY A 67 -21.08 29.72 4.18
N GLU A 68 -20.05 30.31 3.62
CA GLU A 68 -19.72 30.22 2.20
C GLU A 68 -18.60 29.21 1.91
N ARG A 69 -18.66 28.57 0.76
CA ARG A 69 -17.64 27.65 0.22
C ARG A 69 -16.86 28.24 -0.96
N ILE A 70 -17.41 29.30 -1.54
CA ILE A 70 -16.79 30.12 -2.59
C ILE A 70 -16.70 31.55 -2.09
N LYS A 71 -15.47 32.09 -1.98
CA LYS A 71 -15.22 33.48 -1.63
C LYS A 71 -15.27 34.36 -2.87
N TYR A 72 -15.87 35.53 -2.72
CA TYR A 72 -15.85 36.58 -3.72
C TYR A 72 -15.12 37.81 -3.19
N SER A 73 -14.12 38.27 -3.92
CA SER A 73 -13.39 39.52 -3.62
C SER A 73 -13.97 40.66 -4.45
N ARG A 74 -14.60 41.66 -3.82
CA ARG A 74 -15.13 42.85 -4.50
C ARG A 74 -14.06 43.66 -5.15
N ALA A 75 -12.88 43.75 -4.56
CA ALA A 75 -11.76 44.56 -5.07
C ALA A 75 -11.19 44.03 -6.38
N SER A 76 -11.07 42.70 -6.51
CA SER A 76 -10.54 42.01 -7.70
C SER A 76 -11.63 41.39 -8.57
N GLN A 77 -12.89 41.41 -8.18
CA GLN A 77 -14.02 40.73 -8.84
C GLN A 77 -13.76 39.23 -9.03
N GLN A 78 -12.95 38.63 -8.18
CA GLN A 78 -12.49 37.27 -8.27
C GLN A 78 -13.28 36.34 -7.38
N TYR A 79 -13.63 35.18 -7.93
CA TYR A 79 -14.14 34.04 -7.17
C TYR A 79 -13.04 33.02 -6.92
N ARG A 80 -13.04 32.38 -5.76
CA ARG A 80 -12.15 31.24 -5.45
C ARG A 80 -12.77 30.34 -4.39
N TYR A 81 -12.41 29.08 -4.40
CA TYR A 81 -12.76 28.17 -3.33
C TYR A 81 -12.11 28.60 -2.00
N ILE A 82 -12.76 28.33 -0.88
CA ILE A 82 -12.21 28.64 0.47
C ILE A 82 -10.99 27.80 0.79
N ARG A 83 -10.82 26.65 0.12
CA ARG A 83 -9.68 25.75 0.21
C ARG A 83 -9.34 25.20 -1.16
N ASP A 84 -8.07 24.90 -1.38
CA ASP A 84 -7.54 24.41 -2.68
C ASP A 84 -7.85 22.91 -2.92
N ASP A 85 -8.27 22.18 -1.88
CA ASP A 85 -8.52 20.75 -1.93
C ASP A 85 -10.01 20.38 -2.08
N ILE A 86 -10.89 21.35 -2.32
CA ILE A 86 -12.32 21.10 -2.54
C ILE A 86 -12.69 21.24 -4.02
N SER A 87 -13.68 20.44 -4.44
CA SER A 87 -14.24 20.46 -5.79
C SER A 87 -15.71 20.10 -5.78
N ALA A 88 -16.52 20.80 -6.55
CA ALA A 88 -17.95 20.51 -6.70
C ALA A 88 -18.23 19.18 -7.41
N PHE A 89 -17.25 18.69 -8.18
CA PHE A 89 -17.30 17.39 -8.85
C PHE A 89 -16.19 16.48 -8.36
N PRO A 90 -16.31 15.14 -8.48
CA PRO A 90 -15.22 14.24 -8.21
C PRO A 90 -14.10 14.48 -9.23
N SER A 91 -13.11 15.26 -8.82
CA SER A 91 -11.90 15.57 -9.57
C SER A 91 -10.72 15.47 -8.63
N PHE A 92 -9.56 15.14 -9.17
CA PHE A 92 -8.31 15.16 -8.42
C PHE A 92 -7.70 16.55 -8.50
N SER A 93 -7.23 17.07 -7.38
CA SER A 93 -6.34 18.23 -7.36
C SER A 93 -5.00 17.88 -8.00
N GLU A 94 -4.24 18.87 -8.42
CA GLU A 94 -2.87 18.69 -8.92
C GLU A 94 -2.00 17.89 -7.95
N LYS A 95 -2.09 18.18 -6.65
CA LYS A 95 -1.36 17.47 -5.60
C LYS A 95 -1.74 15.99 -5.53
N GLU A 96 -3.03 15.67 -5.63
CA GLU A 96 -3.50 14.28 -5.62
C GLU A 96 -3.10 13.53 -6.89
N LEU A 97 -3.17 14.17 -8.08
CA LEU A 97 -2.68 13.59 -9.32
C LEU A 97 -1.18 13.27 -9.24
N ASN A 98 -0.38 14.18 -8.68
CA ASN A 98 1.05 13.99 -8.46
C ASN A 98 1.32 12.82 -7.51
N GLN A 99 0.54 12.71 -6.44
CA GLN A 99 0.65 11.58 -5.51
C GLN A 99 0.29 10.26 -6.19
N ILE A 100 -0.80 10.24 -6.96
CA ILE A 100 -1.22 9.03 -7.70
C ILE A 100 -0.15 8.62 -8.71
N ALA A 101 0.38 9.57 -9.48
CA ALA A 101 1.43 9.30 -10.45
C ALA A 101 2.71 8.77 -9.80
N SER A 102 3.11 9.34 -8.67
CA SER A 102 4.25 8.85 -7.88
C SER A 102 4.01 7.43 -7.39
N ILE A 103 2.82 7.12 -6.85
CA ILE A 103 2.46 5.78 -6.41
C ILE A 103 2.53 4.78 -7.57
N ILE A 104 2.04 5.16 -8.76
CA ILE A 104 2.07 4.32 -9.95
C ILE A 104 3.51 4.09 -10.41
N GLU A 105 4.35 5.14 -10.44
CA GLU A 105 5.76 5.02 -10.83
C GLU A 105 6.54 4.11 -9.86
N PHE A 106 6.34 4.26 -8.55
CA PHE A 106 6.94 3.37 -7.55
C PHE A 106 6.48 1.91 -7.66
N ASN A 107 5.25 1.70 -8.14
CA ASN A 107 4.64 0.38 -8.21
C ASN A 107 4.46 -0.13 -9.64
N LYS A 108 5.11 0.46 -10.64
CA LYS A 108 4.95 0.08 -12.05
C LYS A 108 5.20 -1.40 -12.32
N HIS A 109 6.08 -2.02 -11.53
CA HIS A 109 6.39 -3.44 -11.57
C HIS A 109 5.24 -4.38 -11.13
N LEU A 110 4.18 -3.81 -10.50
CA LEU A 110 2.96 -4.55 -10.13
C LEU A 110 1.94 -4.61 -11.26
N PHE A 111 2.14 -3.81 -12.31
CA PHE A 111 1.23 -3.79 -13.45
C PHE A 111 1.78 -4.76 -14.52
N THR A 112 0.93 -5.66 -15.00
CA THR A 112 1.24 -6.50 -16.15
C THR A 112 1.58 -5.62 -17.37
N GLU A 113 2.47 -6.11 -18.25
CA GLU A 113 2.91 -5.37 -19.42
C GLU A 113 1.76 -4.68 -20.16
N GLY A 114 1.88 -3.38 -20.37
CA GLY A 114 0.91 -2.53 -21.05
C GLY A 114 -0.15 -1.88 -20.15
N ALA A 115 -0.60 -2.50 -19.07
CA ALA A 115 -1.66 -1.92 -18.22
C ALA A 115 -1.17 -0.70 -17.42
N GLY A 116 0.04 -0.78 -16.84
CA GLY A 116 0.65 0.35 -16.12
C GLY A 116 0.92 1.54 -17.04
N ASN A 117 1.43 1.29 -18.23
CA ASN A 117 1.66 2.32 -19.25
C ASN A 117 0.37 2.98 -19.69
N GLY A 118 -0.74 2.23 -19.83
CA GLY A 118 -2.05 2.77 -20.16
C GLY A 118 -2.57 3.74 -19.09
N ILE A 119 -2.40 3.41 -17.80
CA ILE A 119 -2.80 4.28 -16.69
C ILE A 119 -1.91 5.52 -16.62
N VAL A 120 -0.59 5.35 -16.73
CA VAL A 120 0.37 6.47 -16.75
C VAL A 120 0.09 7.40 -17.91
N ASN A 121 -0.18 6.88 -19.12
CA ASN A 121 -0.51 7.70 -20.28
C ASN A 121 -1.85 8.46 -20.09
N LYS A 122 -2.85 7.85 -19.47
CA LYS A 122 -4.10 8.55 -19.11
C LYS A 122 -3.87 9.65 -18.08
N LEU A 123 -3.05 9.40 -17.07
CA LEU A 123 -2.68 10.42 -16.09
C LEU A 123 -1.88 11.55 -16.75
N ARG A 124 -0.98 11.23 -17.68
CA ARG A 124 -0.26 12.23 -18.48
C ARG A 124 -1.23 13.06 -19.32
N ALA A 125 -2.20 12.44 -19.98
CA ALA A 125 -3.21 13.18 -20.74
C ALA A 125 -4.00 14.15 -19.86
N ILE A 126 -4.47 13.68 -18.67
CA ILE A 126 -5.13 14.52 -17.68
C ILE A 126 -4.20 15.65 -17.20
N SER A 127 -2.92 15.38 -17.03
CA SER A 127 -1.94 16.38 -16.61
C SER A 127 -1.64 17.40 -17.71
N LEU A 128 -1.60 16.99 -18.97
CA LEU A 128 -1.48 17.89 -20.13
C LEU A 128 -2.65 18.86 -20.21
N GLU A 129 -3.87 18.35 -20.06
CA GLU A 129 -5.09 19.17 -20.04
C GLU A 129 -5.10 20.17 -18.87
N ASN A 130 -4.40 19.87 -17.77
CA ASN A 130 -4.32 20.71 -16.59
C ASN A 130 -2.98 21.48 -16.43
N ASN A 131 -2.13 21.51 -17.48
CA ASN A 131 -0.80 22.18 -17.48
C ASN A 131 0.13 21.74 -16.34
N LEU A 132 0.14 20.46 -16.00
CA LEU A 132 1.03 19.89 -14.98
C LEU A 132 2.40 19.57 -15.61
N ALA A 133 3.27 20.57 -15.71
CA ALA A 133 4.55 20.52 -16.44
C ALA A 133 5.48 19.34 -16.04
N GLN A 134 5.43 18.94 -14.78
CA GLN A 134 6.34 17.91 -14.25
C GLN A 134 6.13 16.50 -14.81
N PHE A 135 5.03 16.23 -15.52
CA PHE A 135 4.78 14.96 -16.20
C PHE A 135 5.13 14.97 -17.69
N HIS A 136 5.60 16.11 -18.22
CA HIS A 136 5.90 16.27 -19.63
C HIS A 136 7.30 15.79 -20.00
N GLU A 137 8.23 15.77 -19.05
CA GLU A 137 9.58 15.30 -19.33
C GLU A 137 9.65 13.77 -19.27
N VAL A 138 9.88 13.17 -20.43
CA VAL A 138 10.22 11.75 -20.53
C VAL A 138 11.73 11.64 -20.38
N LEU A 139 12.18 11.19 -19.21
CA LEU A 139 13.59 10.87 -19.03
C LEU A 139 13.95 9.64 -19.88
N PRO A 140 15.11 9.64 -20.54
CA PRO A 140 15.58 8.48 -21.31
C PRO A 140 16.03 7.29 -20.43
N TRP A 141 15.95 7.46 -19.12
CA TRP A 141 16.22 6.43 -18.11
C TRP A 141 15.10 6.42 -17.07
N SER A 142 14.97 5.31 -16.31
CA SER A 142 14.06 5.24 -15.18
C SER A 142 14.58 6.13 -14.04
N ALA A 143 13.72 7.01 -13.53
CA ALA A 143 14.05 7.83 -12.36
C ALA A 143 14.16 6.99 -11.07
N ILE A 144 13.57 5.79 -11.07
CA ILE A 144 13.58 4.85 -9.95
C ILE A 144 14.01 3.49 -10.48
N GLN A 145 15.12 2.97 -9.93
CA GLN A 145 15.55 1.61 -10.16
C GLN A 145 15.22 0.77 -8.94
N LEU A 146 14.42 -0.26 -9.13
CA LEU A 146 14.10 -1.22 -8.09
C LEU A 146 15.16 -2.32 -8.04
N ILE A 147 15.41 -2.88 -6.85
CA ILE A 147 16.45 -3.92 -6.64
C ILE A 147 16.22 -5.14 -7.54
N LYS A 148 14.97 -5.42 -7.90
CA LYS A 148 14.61 -6.44 -8.90
C LYS A 148 13.60 -5.84 -9.86
N GLU A 149 14.08 -5.43 -11.02
CA GLU A 149 13.24 -5.11 -12.17
C GLU A 149 12.96 -6.41 -12.89
N GLY A 150 11.78 -6.93 -12.74
CA GLY A 150 11.30 -8.14 -13.39
C GLY A 150 9.87 -8.40 -12.91
N GLU A 151 9.18 -9.25 -13.63
CA GLU A 151 7.86 -9.71 -13.20
C GLU A 151 7.98 -10.30 -11.79
N ARG A 152 7.34 -9.67 -10.82
CA ARG A 152 7.18 -10.27 -9.50
C ARG A 152 6.21 -11.43 -9.68
N SER A 153 6.73 -12.62 -9.59
CA SER A 153 5.97 -13.84 -9.66
C SER A 153 4.80 -13.78 -8.67
N GLY A 154 3.58 -14.04 -9.13
CA GLY A 154 2.36 -13.95 -8.34
C GLY A 154 1.62 -12.60 -8.38
N ALA A 155 2.12 -11.61 -9.15
CA ALA A 155 1.44 -10.31 -9.30
C ALA A 155 0.06 -10.46 -9.97
N GLU A 156 -0.08 -11.39 -10.89
CA GLU A 156 -1.31 -11.71 -11.59
C GLU A 156 -2.44 -12.16 -10.65
N GLN A 157 -2.08 -12.77 -9.50
CA GLN A 157 -3.04 -13.24 -8.51
C GLN A 157 -3.56 -12.12 -7.60
N LEU A 158 -2.83 -11.01 -7.48
CA LEU A 158 -3.13 -9.92 -6.54
C LEU A 158 -4.54 -9.37 -6.73
N LYS A 159 -4.91 -9.03 -7.96
CA LYS A 159 -6.22 -8.43 -8.26
C LYS A 159 -7.37 -9.34 -7.82
N THR A 160 -7.28 -10.62 -8.18
CA THR A 160 -8.30 -11.62 -7.84
C THR A 160 -8.37 -11.84 -6.34
N LEU A 161 -7.24 -12.00 -5.67
CA LEU A 161 -7.18 -12.21 -4.22
C LEU A 161 -7.70 -11.00 -3.45
N LEU A 162 -7.32 -9.78 -3.83
CA LEU A 162 -7.84 -8.56 -3.19
C LEU A 162 -9.35 -8.45 -3.34
N ALA A 163 -9.90 -8.72 -4.53
CA ALA A 163 -11.34 -8.74 -4.73
C ALA A 163 -12.04 -9.78 -3.82
N CYS A 164 -11.46 -10.98 -3.67
CA CYS A 164 -11.99 -12.03 -2.79
C CYS A 164 -11.89 -11.64 -1.30
N ILE A 165 -10.81 -10.99 -0.87
CA ILE A 165 -10.62 -10.49 0.51
C ILE A 165 -11.69 -9.46 0.85
N TYR A 166 -11.85 -8.42 0.02
CA TYR A 166 -12.84 -7.36 0.26
C TYR A 166 -14.27 -7.87 0.21
N ALA A 167 -14.58 -8.78 -0.73
CA ALA A 167 -15.89 -9.39 -0.84
C ALA A 167 -16.14 -10.53 0.15
N LYS A 168 -15.13 -10.89 0.99
CA LYS A 168 -15.20 -11.99 1.97
C LYS A 168 -15.62 -13.31 1.34
N LYS A 169 -15.11 -13.60 0.14
CA LYS A 169 -15.43 -14.82 -0.61
C LYS A 169 -14.58 -15.98 -0.14
N LEU A 170 -15.22 -17.14 -0.04
CA LEU A 170 -14.50 -18.42 0.05
C LEU A 170 -13.89 -18.75 -1.31
N ILE A 171 -12.65 -19.23 -1.27
CA ILE A 171 -11.92 -19.66 -2.46
C ILE A 171 -11.27 -21.02 -2.26
N ALA A 172 -11.03 -21.70 -3.37
CA ALA A 172 -10.07 -22.80 -3.45
C ALA A 172 -8.82 -22.29 -4.17
N ILE A 173 -7.65 -22.52 -3.60
CA ILE A 173 -6.36 -22.28 -4.24
C ILE A 173 -5.69 -23.61 -4.56
N THR A 174 -5.12 -23.72 -5.75
CA THR A 174 -4.20 -24.81 -6.12
C THR A 174 -2.78 -24.31 -5.87
N HIS A 175 -2.08 -24.89 -4.90
CA HIS A 175 -0.77 -24.42 -4.46
C HIS A 175 0.26 -25.55 -4.55
N LYS A 176 1.43 -25.23 -5.11
CA LYS A 176 2.58 -26.13 -5.25
C LYS A 176 3.71 -25.71 -4.29
N GLY A 177 4.19 -26.64 -3.47
CA GLY A 177 5.36 -26.42 -2.61
C GLY A 177 6.67 -26.37 -3.42
N LEU A 178 7.71 -25.72 -2.88
CA LEU A 178 9.05 -25.71 -3.52
C LEU A 178 9.68 -27.09 -3.61
N GLU A 179 9.47 -27.92 -2.57
CA GLU A 179 10.07 -29.26 -2.46
C GLU A 179 9.20 -30.37 -3.06
N ALA A 180 8.03 -30.01 -3.57
CA ALA A 180 7.07 -31.01 -4.00
C ALA A 180 7.34 -31.45 -5.44
N GLU A 181 7.97 -32.61 -5.63
CA GLU A 181 7.85 -33.40 -6.85
C GLU A 181 6.42 -33.92 -7.07
N GLY A 182 5.55 -33.74 -6.06
CA GLY A 182 4.17 -34.17 -6.08
C GLY A 182 3.20 -33.17 -6.74
N PRO A 183 1.94 -33.61 -6.98
CA PRO A 183 0.92 -32.75 -7.57
C PRO A 183 0.60 -31.57 -6.64
N ALA A 184 0.24 -30.45 -7.24
CA ALA A 184 -0.25 -29.29 -6.52
C ALA A 184 -1.47 -29.65 -5.65
N SER A 185 -1.54 -29.09 -4.45
CA SER A 185 -2.61 -29.41 -3.51
C SER A 185 -3.67 -28.32 -3.47
N VAL A 186 -4.95 -28.74 -3.48
CA VAL A 186 -6.07 -27.81 -3.37
C VAL A 186 -6.34 -27.49 -1.89
N LYS A 187 -6.37 -26.20 -1.56
CA LYS A 187 -6.70 -25.68 -0.22
C LYS A 187 -7.95 -24.82 -0.33
N ARG A 188 -8.92 -25.04 0.56
CA ARG A 188 -10.18 -24.29 0.60
C ARG A 188 -10.20 -23.39 1.84
N GLY A 189 -10.76 -22.20 1.73
CA GLY A 189 -10.85 -21.31 2.87
C GLY A 189 -11.12 -19.85 2.53
N LEU A 190 -10.84 -18.99 3.50
CA LEU A 190 -11.05 -17.56 3.44
C LEU A 190 -9.70 -16.84 3.30
N PRO A 191 -9.47 -16.09 2.22
CA PRO A 191 -8.32 -15.21 2.12
C PRO A 191 -8.52 -14.02 3.08
N LEU A 192 -7.51 -13.71 3.90
CA LEU A 192 -7.62 -12.69 4.94
C LEU A 192 -6.78 -11.46 4.64
N MET A 193 -5.54 -11.65 4.21
CA MET A 193 -4.58 -10.57 4.02
C MET A 193 -3.46 -11.02 3.08
N ILE A 194 -2.89 -10.07 2.35
CA ILE A 194 -1.66 -10.26 1.58
C ILE A 194 -0.55 -9.46 2.26
N LYS A 195 0.57 -10.12 2.53
CA LYS A 195 1.76 -9.51 3.12
C LYS A 195 2.93 -9.56 2.15
N GLU A 196 3.56 -8.43 1.92
CA GLU A 196 4.85 -8.39 1.24
C GLU A 196 5.96 -8.86 2.18
N TYR A 197 6.90 -9.63 1.63
CA TYR A 197 8.09 -10.08 2.32
C TYR A 197 9.33 -9.85 1.48
N ASN A 198 10.34 -9.28 2.10
CA ASN A 198 11.64 -9.05 1.49
C ASN A 198 12.74 -9.51 2.46
N ASN A 199 13.59 -10.44 2.01
CA ASN A 199 14.73 -10.94 2.79
C ASN A 199 16.09 -10.44 2.23
N GLY A 200 16.07 -9.44 1.35
CA GLY A 200 17.26 -8.85 0.73
C GLY A 200 17.65 -9.46 -0.62
N TRP A 201 17.27 -10.69 -0.92
CA TRP A 201 17.52 -11.38 -2.20
C TRP A 201 16.25 -11.82 -2.91
N TYR A 202 15.15 -11.94 -2.18
CA TYR A 202 13.83 -12.30 -2.71
C TYR A 202 12.80 -11.33 -2.16
N THR A 203 11.94 -10.86 -3.04
CA THR A 203 10.75 -10.09 -2.67
C THR A 203 9.55 -10.77 -3.28
N GLY A 204 8.57 -11.10 -2.46
CA GLY A 204 7.35 -11.76 -2.89
C GLY A 204 6.17 -11.43 -2.00
N TRP A 205 5.01 -11.91 -2.38
CA TRP A 205 3.78 -11.76 -1.61
C TRP A 205 3.31 -13.08 -1.06
N TYR A 206 2.72 -13.01 0.11
CA TYR A 206 2.20 -14.15 0.83
C TYR A 206 0.75 -13.90 1.23
N LEU A 207 -0.10 -14.87 0.95
CA LEU A 207 -1.49 -14.89 1.35
C LEU A 207 -1.62 -15.48 2.74
N LEU A 208 -2.16 -14.71 3.69
CA LEU A 208 -2.67 -15.26 4.94
C LEU A 208 -4.06 -15.83 4.68
N PHE A 209 -4.23 -17.11 4.96
CA PHE A 209 -5.37 -17.90 4.54
C PHE A 209 -5.92 -18.72 5.71
N TYR A 210 -7.17 -18.49 6.07
CA TYR A 210 -7.87 -19.31 7.04
C TYR A 210 -8.44 -20.55 6.35
N ARG A 211 -7.90 -21.72 6.66
CA ARG A 211 -8.39 -22.98 6.07
C ARG A 211 -9.76 -23.34 6.62
N VAL A 212 -10.60 -23.85 5.74
CA VAL A 212 -11.94 -24.34 6.06
C VAL A 212 -12.04 -25.75 5.52
N GLU A 213 -12.23 -26.72 6.43
CA GLU A 213 -12.41 -28.11 6.06
C GLU A 213 -13.84 -28.38 5.58
N GLU A 214 -14.82 -27.83 6.29
CA GLU A 214 -16.24 -27.95 5.94
C GLU A 214 -16.80 -26.58 5.54
N MET A 215 -17.43 -26.54 4.35
CA MET A 215 -18.00 -25.29 3.78
C MET A 215 -19.40 -24.97 4.29
N THR A 216 -19.89 -25.74 5.28
CA THR A 216 -21.23 -25.61 5.86
C THR A 216 -21.20 -24.83 7.16
N GLY A 217 -22.17 -23.92 7.35
CA GLY A 217 -22.33 -23.18 8.60
C GLY A 217 -21.71 -21.79 8.62
N VAL A 218 -21.53 -21.26 9.84
CA VAL A 218 -20.96 -19.93 10.10
C VAL A 218 -19.46 -20.05 10.37
N ILE A 219 -18.67 -19.48 9.52
CA ILE A 219 -17.19 -19.44 9.65
C ILE A 219 -16.79 -18.38 10.67
N ARG A 220 -15.97 -18.78 11.64
CA ARG A 220 -15.38 -17.92 12.65
C ARG A 220 -13.87 -18.03 12.54
N PRO A 221 -13.18 -17.11 11.82
CA PRO A 221 -11.74 -17.20 11.64
C PRO A 221 -11.00 -17.03 12.96
N ARG A 222 -9.95 -17.82 13.15
CA ARG A 222 -9.02 -17.78 14.28
C ARG A 222 -7.61 -17.72 13.73
N LEU A 223 -6.73 -16.95 14.36
CA LEU A 223 -5.37 -16.75 13.88
C LEU A 223 -4.53 -18.04 13.93
N GLU A 224 -4.74 -18.87 14.94
CA GLU A 224 -4.05 -20.15 15.09
C GLU A 224 -4.32 -21.16 13.99
N ASP A 225 -5.44 -21.01 13.28
CA ASP A 225 -5.82 -21.89 12.16
C ASP A 225 -5.42 -21.30 10.79
N CYS A 226 -4.72 -20.17 10.79
CA CYS A 226 -4.27 -19.52 9.56
C CYS A 226 -2.99 -20.15 9.01
N TRP A 227 -2.86 -20.09 7.70
CA TRP A 227 -1.73 -20.59 6.94
C TRP A 227 -1.21 -19.51 6.01
N ILE A 228 0.06 -19.64 5.62
CA ILE A 228 0.71 -18.72 4.69
C ILE A 228 1.00 -19.43 3.39
N TYR A 229 0.62 -18.82 2.27
CA TYR A 229 0.89 -19.33 0.93
C TYR A 229 1.58 -18.25 0.10
N ALA A 230 2.72 -18.58 -0.51
CA ALA A 230 3.38 -17.69 -1.45
C ALA A 230 2.56 -17.58 -2.73
N LEU A 231 2.34 -16.35 -3.21
CA LEU A 231 1.49 -16.09 -4.37
C LEU A 231 2.08 -16.66 -5.65
N ASP A 232 3.40 -16.62 -5.81
CA ASP A 232 4.12 -17.18 -6.95
C ASP A 232 3.96 -18.70 -7.12
N ARG A 233 3.42 -19.37 -6.11
CA ARG A 233 3.16 -20.82 -6.10
C ARG A 233 1.67 -21.16 -6.17
N ILE A 234 0.81 -20.18 -6.36
CA ILE A 234 -0.62 -20.37 -6.59
C ILE A 234 -0.86 -20.52 -8.10
N GLU A 235 -1.17 -21.73 -8.54
CA GLU A 235 -1.43 -22.05 -9.95
C GLU A 235 -2.83 -21.63 -10.39
N SER A 236 -3.81 -21.71 -9.49
CA SER A 236 -5.19 -21.33 -9.80
C SER A 236 -5.96 -20.88 -8.56
N ILE A 237 -6.95 -20.02 -8.78
CA ILE A 237 -7.89 -19.54 -7.77
C ILE A 237 -9.30 -19.77 -8.30
N GLN A 238 -10.12 -20.48 -7.52
CA GLN A 238 -11.53 -20.72 -7.82
C GLN A 238 -12.39 -20.09 -6.73
N GLU A 239 -13.32 -19.22 -7.09
CA GLU A 239 -14.30 -18.68 -6.17
C GLU A 239 -15.35 -19.76 -5.82
N LEU A 240 -15.62 -19.93 -4.53
CA LEU A 240 -16.58 -20.93 -4.02
C LEU A 240 -17.87 -20.29 -3.50
N GLY A 241 -17.94 -18.96 -3.52
CA GLY A 241 -19.10 -18.18 -3.06
C GLY A 241 -18.84 -17.35 -1.81
N THR A 242 -19.89 -16.73 -1.29
CA THR A 242 -19.82 -15.87 -0.11
C THR A 242 -20.04 -16.69 1.15
N ALA A 243 -19.12 -16.57 2.11
CA ALA A 243 -19.22 -17.25 3.39
C ALA A 243 -20.21 -16.52 4.32
N LYS A 244 -20.93 -17.29 5.15
CA LYS A 244 -21.57 -16.74 6.34
C LYS A 244 -20.51 -16.55 7.42
N LEU A 245 -19.95 -15.31 7.49
CA LEU A 245 -18.87 -14.99 8.41
C LEU A 245 -19.38 -14.33 9.69
N ARG A 246 -18.86 -14.80 10.82
CA ARG A 246 -18.92 -14.11 12.09
C ARG A 246 -17.50 -13.78 12.55
N ILE A 247 -17.03 -12.61 12.16
CA ILE A 247 -15.69 -12.13 12.55
C ILE A 247 -15.74 -11.77 14.04
N PRO A 248 -14.86 -12.35 14.89
CA PRO A 248 -14.79 -11.98 16.31
C PRO A 248 -14.47 -10.50 16.49
N ALA A 249 -15.00 -9.89 17.54
CA ALA A 249 -14.64 -8.53 17.89
C ALA A 249 -13.12 -8.42 18.12
N GLY A 250 -12.49 -7.42 17.52
CA GLY A 250 -11.04 -7.21 17.62
C GLY A 250 -10.19 -8.15 16.75
N PHE A 251 -10.79 -9.04 15.94
CA PHE A 251 -10.02 -9.89 15.03
C PHE A 251 -9.27 -9.03 14.01
N ASN A 252 -7.95 -9.11 14.04
CA ASN A 252 -7.07 -8.43 13.10
C ASN A 252 -6.08 -9.43 12.50
N PRO A 253 -6.14 -9.73 11.19
CA PRO A 253 -5.21 -10.64 10.52
C PRO A 253 -3.72 -10.27 10.70
N ALA A 254 -3.40 -8.97 10.87
CA ALA A 254 -2.02 -8.52 11.07
C ALA A 254 -1.39 -9.03 12.37
N GLU A 255 -2.20 -9.33 13.39
CA GLU A 255 -1.74 -9.90 14.67
C GLU A 255 -1.08 -11.29 14.49
N PHE A 256 -1.38 -11.97 13.37
CA PHE A 256 -0.69 -13.23 13.03
C PHE A 256 0.82 -13.06 12.94
N PHE A 257 1.29 -11.88 12.55
CA PHE A 257 2.72 -11.60 12.35
C PHE A 257 3.35 -10.77 13.47
N LYS A 258 2.60 -10.46 14.52
CA LYS A 258 3.03 -9.53 15.57
C LYS A 258 4.27 -10.00 16.33
N ASP A 259 4.35 -11.30 16.60
CA ASP A 259 5.39 -11.86 17.47
C ASP A 259 6.54 -12.53 16.67
N VAL A 260 6.61 -12.27 15.35
CA VAL A 260 7.62 -12.91 14.48
C VAL A 260 8.40 -11.87 13.68
N LEU A 261 9.66 -12.16 13.42
CA LEU A 261 10.41 -11.47 12.38
C LEU A 261 10.01 -12.06 11.02
N GLY A 262 9.66 -11.20 10.06
CA GLY A 262 9.27 -11.65 8.73
C GLY A 262 7.86 -12.24 8.64
N ILE A 263 7.74 -13.46 8.15
CA ILE A 263 6.45 -14.08 7.85
C ILE A 263 6.27 -15.51 8.38
N PHE A 264 7.38 -16.24 8.63
CA PHE A 264 7.28 -17.64 9.01
C PHE A 264 7.10 -17.83 10.52
N ARG A 265 6.13 -18.65 10.88
CA ARG A 265 5.98 -19.19 12.23
C ARG A 265 6.49 -20.63 12.26
N ASN A 266 7.13 -21.04 13.35
CA ASN A 266 7.70 -22.40 13.48
C ASN A 266 6.65 -23.50 13.52
N THR A 267 5.46 -23.17 14.03
CA THR A 267 4.32 -24.11 14.10
C THR A 267 3.02 -23.35 13.95
N HIS A 268 1.97 -24.04 13.54
CA HIS A 268 0.62 -23.45 13.40
C HIS A 268 0.16 -22.84 14.74
N GLY A 269 0.49 -21.56 14.92
CA GLY A 269 -0.05 -20.73 16.00
C GLY A 269 0.47 -20.94 17.41
N SER A 270 1.49 -21.78 17.67
CA SER A 270 1.81 -22.17 19.04
C SER A 270 3.28 -22.24 19.46
N ALA A 271 4.20 -21.72 18.67
CA ALA A 271 5.55 -21.55 19.20
C ALA A 271 5.54 -20.47 20.31
N PRO A 272 6.13 -20.74 21.48
CA PRO A 272 6.08 -19.78 22.56
C PRO A 272 6.87 -18.53 22.21
N VAL A 273 6.27 -17.36 22.46
CA VAL A 273 6.99 -16.10 22.46
C VAL A 273 8.00 -16.14 23.61
N GLN A 274 9.26 -15.87 23.29
CA GLN A 274 10.36 -15.99 24.24
C GLN A 274 11.12 -14.67 24.33
N LYS A 275 11.72 -14.44 25.48
CA LYS A 275 12.70 -13.37 25.63
C LYS A 275 14.01 -13.80 24.98
N VAL A 276 14.48 -13.01 24.02
CA VAL A 276 15.79 -13.17 23.37
C VAL A 276 16.69 -12.03 23.82
N GLN A 277 17.83 -12.36 24.38
CA GLN A 277 18.85 -11.40 24.79
C GLN A 277 20.06 -11.52 23.88
N LEU A 278 20.43 -10.40 23.31
CA LEU A 278 21.58 -10.26 22.43
C LEU A 278 22.57 -9.28 23.06
N SER A 279 23.84 -9.46 22.79
CA SER A 279 24.89 -8.50 23.13
C SER A 279 25.66 -8.13 21.89
N LEU A 280 25.79 -6.84 21.64
CA LEU A 280 26.68 -6.30 20.60
C LEU A 280 28.13 -6.40 21.10
N LYS A 281 29.05 -6.72 20.20
CA LYS A 281 30.49 -6.71 20.49
C LYS A 281 31.04 -5.28 20.45
N ILE A 282 32.18 -5.06 21.06
CA ILE A 282 32.89 -3.79 21.03
C ILE A 282 33.75 -3.78 19.75
N SER A 283 33.21 -3.31 18.64
CA SER A 283 33.92 -3.10 17.38
C SER A 283 33.27 -1.94 16.61
N PRO A 284 33.97 -1.31 15.65
CA PRO A 284 33.36 -0.28 14.80
C PRO A 284 32.13 -0.78 14.06
N GLU A 285 32.16 -2.00 13.54
CA GLU A 285 31.08 -2.64 12.79
C GLU A 285 29.85 -2.89 13.70
N ALA A 286 30.08 -3.40 14.92
CA ALA A 286 29.03 -3.62 15.90
C ALA A 286 28.45 -2.29 16.42
N THR A 287 29.25 -1.22 16.50
CA THR A 287 28.77 0.13 16.82
C THR A 287 27.84 0.65 15.74
N TRP A 288 28.23 0.50 14.47
CA TRP A 288 27.37 0.86 13.34
C TRP A 288 26.07 0.05 13.36
N LEU A 289 26.15 -1.25 13.57
CA LEU A 289 24.98 -2.12 13.66
C LEU A 289 24.06 -1.69 14.81
N GLY A 290 24.61 -1.35 15.97
CA GLY A 290 23.86 -0.85 17.13
C GLY A 290 23.06 0.41 16.79
N GLN A 291 23.69 1.39 16.14
CA GLN A 291 23.02 2.59 15.67
C GLN A 291 21.92 2.28 14.61
N TYR A 292 22.22 1.34 13.72
CA TYR A 292 21.27 0.94 12.67
C TYR A 292 20.01 0.29 13.27
N ILE A 293 20.16 -0.70 14.17
CA ILE A 293 19.01 -1.38 14.78
C ILE A 293 18.28 -0.51 15.80
N GLN A 294 18.93 0.51 16.36
CA GLN A 294 18.26 1.51 17.20
C GLN A 294 17.31 2.36 16.36
N LYS A 295 17.72 2.73 15.15
CA LYS A 295 16.90 3.51 14.20
C LYS A 295 15.85 2.65 13.49
N TYR A 296 16.21 1.41 13.18
CA TYR A 296 15.38 0.43 12.47
C TYR A 296 15.31 -0.86 13.31
N PRO A 297 14.39 -0.92 14.28
CA PRO A 297 14.31 -2.05 15.20
C PRO A 297 14.13 -3.37 14.46
N ILE A 298 14.79 -4.42 14.95
CA ILE A 298 14.65 -5.80 14.45
C ILE A 298 13.20 -6.26 14.61
N HIS A 299 12.60 -5.88 15.75
CA HIS A 299 11.21 -6.19 16.08
C HIS A 299 10.62 -5.09 16.96
N GLU A 300 9.29 -4.91 16.95
CA GLU A 300 8.61 -3.86 17.73
C GLU A 300 8.83 -3.98 19.26
N SER A 301 9.07 -5.20 19.76
CA SER A 301 9.38 -5.45 21.16
C SER A 301 10.81 -5.09 21.57
N GLN A 302 11.64 -4.61 20.64
CA GLN A 302 13.05 -4.33 20.89
C GLN A 302 13.25 -3.28 21.99
N LYS A 303 14.12 -3.62 22.95
CA LYS A 303 14.67 -2.66 23.93
C LYS A 303 16.20 -2.72 23.88
N MET A 304 16.83 -1.56 23.93
CA MET A 304 18.29 -1.44 23.94
C MET A 304 18.74 -0.72 25.20
N GLU A 305 19.75 -1.29 25.87
CA GLU A 305 20.45 -0.70 27.02
C GLU A 305 21.96 -0.84 26.79
N GLY A 306 22.59 0.23 26.32
CA GLY A 306 23.99 0.18 25.91
C GLY A 306 24.19 -0.82 24.77
N MET A 307 25.00 -1.86 25.01
CA MET A 307 25.29 -2.92 24.05
C MET A 307 24.34 -4.12 24.17
N ALA A 308 23.42 -4.09 25.11
CA ALA A 308 22.43 -5.15 25.31
C ALA A 308 21.16 -4.86 24.53
N VAL A 309 20.67 -5.86 23.80
CA VAL A 309 19.42 -5.80 23.04
C VAL A 309 18.51 -6.92 23.54
N SER A 310 17.30 -6.57 23.94
CA SER A 310 16.30 -7.56 24.33
C SER A 310 15.11 -7.51 23.39
N LEU A 311 14.65 -8.68 22.97
CA LEU A 311 13.49 -8.91 22.11
C LEU A 311 12.52 -9.84 22.84
N HIS A 312 11.24 -9.72 22.55
CA HIS A 312 10.20 -10.63 23.03
C HIS A 312 9.41 -11.12 21.83
N MET A 313 9.77 -12.29 21.31
CA MET A 313 9.27 -12.77 20.05
C MET A 313 9.41 -14.28 19.91
N GLU A 314 8.78 -14.84 18.89
CA GLU A 314 8.97 -16.22 18.48
C GLU A 314 10.34 -16.37 17.78
N ILE A 315 11.08 -17.40 18.16
CA ILE A 315 12.35 -17.73 17.49
C ILE A 315 12.04 -18.49 16.23
N ASN A 316 12.28 -17.87 15.08
CA ASN A 316 12.03 -18.43 13.77
C ASN A 316 13.27 -18.36 12.87
N GLN A 317 13.15 -18.91 11.66
CA GLN A 317 14.26 -18.99 10.70
C GLN A 317 14.75 -17.61 10.21
N GLU A 318 13.89 -16.59 10.19
CA GLU A 318 14.30 -15.24 9.81
C GLU A 318 15.15 -14.58 10.89
N LEU A 319 14.78 -14.75 12.16
CA LEU A 319 15.64 -14.32 13.27
C LEU A 319 16.98 -15.03 13.24
N GLU A 320 16.97 -16.36 13.02
CA GLU A 320 18.22 -17.13 12.91
C GLU A 320 19.07 -16.67 11.70
N GLY A 321 18.42 -16.36 10.57
CA GLY A 321 19.09 -15.80 9.40
C GLY A 321 19.70 -14.44 9.66
N PHE A 322 18.98 -13.55 10.36
CA PHE A 322 19.48 -12.26 10.81
C PHE A 322 20.71 -12.43 11.72
N LEU A 323 20.64 -13.31 12.72
CA LEU A 323 21.74 -13.59 13.64
C LEU A 323 22.96 -14.19 12.92
N MET A 324 22.76 -15.03 11.92
CA MET A 324 23.85 -15.56 11.08
C MET A 324 24.53 -14.46 10.27
N ARG A 325 23.74 -13.55 9.70
CA ARG A 325 24.27 -12.43 8.91
C ARG A 325 25.19 -11.52 9.72
N PHE A 326 24.88 -11.31 11.00
CA PHE A 326 25.62 -10.42 11.89
C PHE A 326 26.32 -11.16 13.03
N ALA A 327 26.73 -12.41 12.78
CA ALA A 327 27.33 -13.27 13.80
C ALA A 327 28.68 -12.77 14.33
N ASN A 328 29.38 -11.92 13.58
CA ASN A 328 30.61 -11.27 14.02
C ASN A 328 30.34 -10.12 15.00
N GLU A 329 29.18 -9.47 14.88
CA GLU A 329 28.81 -8.25 15.61
C GLU A 329 27.88 -8.53 16.79
N ILE A 330 27.06 -9.60 16.70
CA ILE A 330 26.03 -9.95 17.69
C ILE A 330 26.32 -11.31 18.30
N GLN A 331 26.21 -11.38 19.62
CA GLN A 331 26.21 -12.62 20.36
C GLN A 331 24.81 -12.88 20.95
N VAL A 332 24.28 -14.09 20.79
CA VAL A 332 23.10 -14.55 21.52
C VAL A 332 23.51 -14.85 22.95
N VAL A 333 22.90 -14.19 23.93
CA VAL A 333 23.09 -14.42 25.36
C VAL A 333 22.05 -15.44 25.84
N GLU A 334 20.79 -15.19 25.55
CA GLU A 334 19.67 -16.04 25.92
C GLU A 334 18.66 -16.12 24.74
N PRO A 335 17.89 -17.22 24.61
CA PRO A 335 17.97 -18.43 25.43
C PRO A 335 19.17 -19.32 25.03
N LEU A 336 19.65 -20.13 25.95
CA LEU A 336 20.82 -20.99 25.73
C LEU A 336 20.63 -21.98 24.58
N ALA A 337 19.38 -22.43 24.35
CA ALA A 337 19.04 -23.28 23.19
C ALA A 337 19.33 -22.60 21.86
N LEU A 338 18.93 -21.33 21.69
CA LEU A 338 19.22 -20.54 20.50
C LEU A 338 20.74 -20.31 20.36
N ARG A 339 21.43 -19.95 21.46
CA ARG A 339 22.87 -19.77 21.47
C ARG A 339 23.61 -21.04 21.03
N GLY A 340 23.21 -22.20 21.53
CA GLY A 340 23.75 -23.49 21.11
C GLY A 340 23.50 -23.79 19.64
N LYS A 341 22.28 -23.53 19.15
CA LYS A 341 21.91 -23.70 17.74
C LYS A 341 22.77 -22.81 16.83
N MET A 342 22.94 -21.54 17.20
CA MET A 342 23.77 -20.60 16.43
C MET A 342 25.23 -21.03 16.38
N ARG A 343 25.82 -21.44 17.54
CA ARG A 343 27.17 -21.96 17.58
C ARG A 343 27.36 -23.15 16.63
N ASN A 344 26.43 -24.11 16.66
CA ASN A 344 26.52 -25.30 15.80
C ASN A 344 26.41 -24.95 14.31
N ARG A 345 25.56 -23.98 13.95
CA ARG A 345 25.44 -23.50 12.56
C ARG A 345 26.72 -22.80 12.08
N LEU A 346 27.31 -21.97 12.95
CA LEU A 346 28.56 -21.27 12.62
C LEU A 346 29.73 -22.24 12.47
N GLN A 347 29.81 -23.27 13.34
CA GLN A 347 30.82 -24.31 13.19
C GLN A 347 30.69 -25.06 11.89
N LYS A 348 29.49 -25.53 11.54
CA LYS A 348 29.22 -26.18 10.24
C LYS A 348 29.52 -25.28 9.06
N ALA A 349 29.28 -23.97 9.19
CA ALA A 349 29.62 -23.02 8.13
C ALA A 349 31.15 -22.88 7.98
N ALA A 350 31.89 -22.82 9.09
CA ALA A 350 33.36 -22.78 9.06
C ALA A 350 33.96 -24.07 8.45
N ASP A 351 33.39 -25.23 8.77
CA ASP A 351 33.84 -26.52 8.25
C ASP A 351 33.72 -26.63 6.71
N ASN A 352 32.84 -25.83 6.07
CA ASN A 352 32.71 -25.78 4.59
C ASN A 352 33.89 -25.07 3.90
N TYR A 353 34.75 -24.38 4.66
CA TYR A 353 35.91 -23.62 4.13
C TYR A 353 37.27 -24.22 4.56
N LEU A 354 37.25 -25.36 5.24
CA LEU A 354 38.41 -26.15 5.61
C LEU A 354 38.59 -27.33 4.66
#